data_a5d4678f29fe3e9f55cfda3cb21e36a9
#
_entry.id   a5d4678f29fe3e9f55cfda3cb21e36a9
#
_cell.length_a   1.000
_cell.length_b   1.000
_cell.length_c   1.000
_cell.angle_alpha   90.00
_cell.angle_beta   90.00
_cell.angle_gamma   90.00
#
_symmetry.space_group_name_H-M   'P 1'
#
loop_
_entity.id
_entity.type
_entity.pdbx_description
1 polymer ?
#
loop_
_entity_poly.entity_id
_entity_poly.type
_entity_poly.pdbx_seq_one_letter_code
_entity_poly.pdbx_strand_id
1 'polypeptide(L)'
;QLQERVAGKQMEAAILETNYWCAEEATYQATDDRTISAEAVYRNGIGRCGEESVFTVNALRSIGIPARQVYAHRWAHCDDNHAWVEVWIDGTWHFLGACEPEPLLDLGWFEYAASRAMLIHSRRFDGRIESAGQEDADRKSEMEEVIGKDGMVVMENVLSRYADDVKKIEVTVVDEKGRPAAGISVWFEVFNYAAFRPIAQCRTDEHGKVYLSTGAGSLHLFAAGQGRYADEILDTRESRSCTLTLAKRLDCCPETEGWRDLDLIPPHDRAPLSKRPSPEQKEKGKERLALLRNKQENKRKEWVNPEREAFLSCLETKTSQERNLGEQLLETLTAKDQTDIRCTVLLDHLEGVLPYWNTVPEDIFVTALLNPRVEVEVLTEYRRWFQREISTEEQ
;
A
#
# COMPACT_ATOMS: atom_id res chain seq x y z
N GLN A 1 1.77 19.46 22.45
CA GLN A 1 1.09 20.16 21.35
C GLN A 1 -0.25 19.51 21.00
N LEU A 2 -0.27 18.25 20.43
CA LEU A 2 -1.53 17.62 20.00
C LEU A 2 -2.49 17.38 21.17
N GLN A 3 -2.02 16.87 22.32
CA GLN A 3 -2.85 16.62 23.50
C GLN A 3 -3.49 17.90 24.03
N GLU A 4 -2.76 19.00 24.05
CA GLU A 4 -3.29 20.32 24.46
C GLU A 4 -4.38 20.81 23.51
N ARG A 5 -4.18 20.57 22.20
CA ARG A 5 -5.08 20.99 21.15
C ARG A 5 -6.43 20.28 21.16
N VAL A 6 -6.45 19.02 21.61
CA VAL A 6 -7.67 18.20 21.68
C VAL A 6 -8.27 18.14 23.08
N ALA A 7 -7.61 18.72 24.09
CA ALA A 7 -8.07 18.69 25.47
C ALA A 7 -9.50 19.21 25.60
N GLY A 8 -10.37 18.45 26.28
CA GLY A 8 -11.77 18.82 26.51
C GLY A 8 -12.71 18.73 25.31
N LYS A 9 -12.22 18.32 24.13
CA LYS A 9 -13.09 18.10 22.95
C LYS A 9 -13.83 16.76 23.06
N GLN A 10 -15.03 16.72 22.48
CA GLN A 10 -15.73 15.46 22.21
C GLN A 10 -14.93 14.62 21.19
N MET A 11 -15.10 13.30 21.20
CA MET A 11 -14.26 12.38 20.44
C MET A 11 -14.23 12.70 18.94
N GLU A 12 -15.38 12.90 18.28
CA GLU A 12 -15.43 13.29 16.88
C GLU A 12 -14.66 14.58 16.59
N ALA A 13 -14.87 15.62 17.43
CA ALA A 13 -14.16 16.88 17.31
C ALA A 13 -12.64 16.73 17.54
N ALA A 14 -12.22 15.82 18.43
CA ALA A 14 -10.81 15.53 18.67
C ALA A 14 -10.19 14.78 17.46
N ILE A 15 -10.93 13.87 16.83
CA ILE A 15 -10.50 13.15 15.61
C ILE A 15 -10.28 14.15 14.47
N LEU A 16 -11.28 14.98 14.18
CA LEU A 16 -11.19 15.98 13.12
C LEU A 16 -10.04 16.97 13.37
N GLU A 17 -9.89 17.43 14.61
CA GLU A 17 -8.81 18.33 14.99
C GLU A 17 -7.43 17.68 14.83
N THR A 18 -7.31 16.39 15.15
CA THR A 18 -6.07 15.64 14.95
C THR A 18 -5.72 15.57 13.46
N ASN A 19 -6.69 15.33 12.57
CA ASN A 19 -6.44 15.32 11.14
C ASN A 19 -6.02 16.69 10.61
N TYR A 20 -6.63 17.78 11.11
CA TYR A 20 -6.15 19.12 10.80
C TYR A 20 -4.71 19.35 11.29
N TRP A 21 -4.37 18.88 12.49
CA TRP A 21 -3.00 18.95 12.99
C TRP A 21 -2.04 18.13 12.10
N CYS A 22 -2.43 16.92 11.69
CA CYS A 22 -1.62 16.10 10.76
C CYS A 22 -1.38 16.86 9.45
N ALA A 23 -2.41 17.51 8.90
CA ALA A 23 -2.29 18.32 7.68
C ALA A 23 -1.44 19.59 7.86
N GLU A 24 -1.30 20.12 9.09
CA GLU A 24 -0.34 21.18 9.39
C GLU A 24 1.10 20.69 9.39
N GLU A 25 1.32 19.43 9.81
CA GLU A 25 2.64 18.87 9.98
C GLU A 25 3.16 18.17 8.70
N ALA A 26 2.29 17.57 7.89
CA ALA A 26 2.65 16.85 6.69
C ALA A 26 1.71 17.13 5.51
N THR A 27 2.21 16.92 4.31
CA THR A 27 1.45 17.09 3.07
C THR A 27 1.89 16.07 2.04
N TYR A 28 0.96 15.71 1.16
CA TYR A 28 1.22 14.76 0.08
C TYR A 28 2.37 15.21 -0.82
N GLN A 29 3.29 14.29 -1.06
CA GLN A 29 4.29 14.39 -2.10
C GLN A 29 4.50 13.02 -2.72
N ALA A 30 4.36 12.93 -4.04
CA ALA A 30 4.72 11.73 -4.79
C ALA A 30 6.24 11.49 -4.65
N THR A 31 6.59 10.29 -4.20
CA THR A 31 7.97 9.85 -4.00
C THR A 31 8.11 8.41 -4.50
N ASP A 32 9.25 7.76 -4.24
CA ASP A 32 9.46 6.35 -4.58
C ASP A 32 8.58 5.38 -3.76
N ASP A 33 8.61 4.10 -4.09
CA ASP A 33 7.73 3.08 -3.52
C ASP A 33 8.06 2.65 -2.08
N ARG A 34 9.17 3.09 -1.51
CA ARG A 34 9.52 2.79 -0.12
C ARG A 34 8.59 3.50 0.84
N THR A 35 8.29 2.84 1.95
CA THR A 35 7.49 3.40 3.03
C THR A 35 8.42 3.90 4.14
N ILE A 36 8.25 5.16 4.56
CA ILE A 36 8.96 5.75 5.69
C ILE A 36 8.10 5.69 6.96
N SER A 37 8.75 5.81 8.12
CA SER A 37 8.08 5.79 9.41
C SER A 37 7.21 7.04 9.65
N ALA A 38 6.25 6.94 10.57
CA ALA A 38 5.45 8.11 10.99
C ALA A 38 6.32 9.25 11.55
N GLU A 39 7.43 8.92 12.23
CA GLU A 39 8.39 9.90 12.74
C GLU A 39 9.11 10.61 11.58
N ALA A 40 9.52 9.87 10.55
CA ALA A 40 10.14 10.45 9.37
C ALA A 40 9.17 11.38 8.64
N VAL A 41 7.90 10.98 8.46
CA VAL A 41 6.85 11.86 7.90
C VAL A 41 6.71 13.14 8.71
N TYR A 42 6.66 13.04 10.03
CA TYR A 42 6.55 14.20 10.91
C TYR A 42 7.74 15.15 10.78
N ARG A 43 8.97 14.61 10.75
CA ARG A 43 10.19 15.41 10.61
C ARG A 43 10.27 16.10 9.26
N ASN A 44 9.94 15.38 8.19
CA ASN A 44 10.11 15.85 6.82
C ASN A 44 8.96 16.70 6.31
N GLY A 45 7.79 16.55 6.92
CA GLY A 45 6.58 17.22 6.52
C GLY A 45 6.01 16.74 5.17
N ILE A 46 6.43 15.56 4.68
CA ILE A 46 5.98 14.98 3.40
C ILE A 46 5.71 13.48 3.52
N GLY A 47 4.80 12.98 2.70
CA GLY A 47 4.52 11.55 2.57
C GLY A 47 3.58 11.27 1.40
N ARG A 48 3.54 10.02 0.92
CA ARG A 48 2.44 9.55 0.07
C ARG A 48 1.25 9.19 0.97
N CYS A 49 0.10 8.88 0.38
CA CYS A 49 -1.12 8.51 1.11
C CYS A 49 -0.89 7.36 2.13
N GLY A 50 -0.06 6.37 1.80
CA GLY A 50 0.30 5.27 2.70
C GLY A 50 1.07 5.74 3.93
N GLU A 51 1.96 6.70 3.78
CA GLU A 51 2.79 7.26 4.85
C GLU A 51 2.02 8.28 5.69
N GLU A 52 1.24 9.16 5.04
CA GLU A 52 0.34 10.09 5.71
C GLU A 52 -0.69 9.35 6.57
N SER A 53 -1.22 8.20 6.09
CA SER A 53 -2.16 7.39 6.85
C SER A 53 -1.50 6.71 8.06
N VAL A 54 -0.27 6.21 7.94
CA VAL A 54 0.49 5.70 9.10
C VAL A 54 0.75 6.81 10.11
N PHE A 55 1.14 8.00 9.66
CA PHE A 55 1.34 9.17 10.52
C PHE A 55 0.05 9.55 11.26
N THR A 56 -1.07 9.68 10.54
CA THR A 56 -2.38 10.04 11.12
C THR A 56 -2.87 8.97 12.12
N VAL A 57 -2.69 7.67 11.82
CA VAL A 57 -3.01 6.58 12.76
C VAL A 57 -2.19 6.70 14.05
N ASN A 58 -0.88 6.98 13.94
CA ASN A 58 -0.03 7.17 15.10
C ASN A 58 -0.44 8.40 15.94
N ALA A 59 -0.76 9.52 15.29
CA ALA A 59 -1.26 10.72 15.97
C ALA A 59 -2.56 10.44 16.76
N LEU A 60 -3.54 9.79 16.13
CA LEU A 60 -4.81 9.42 16.75
C LEU A 60 -4.60 8.47 17.94
N ARG A 61 -3.79 7.42 17.76
CA ARG A 61 -3.48 6.46 18.82
C ARG A 61 -2.74 7.09 20.00
N SER A 62 -1.89 8.11 19.74
CA SER A 62 -1.15 8.81 20.80
C SER A 62 -2.05 9.58 21.77
N ILE A 63 -3.28 9.88 21.37
CA ILE A 63 -4.30 10.52 22.20
C ILE A 63 -5.43 9.57 22.63
N GLY A 64 -5.22 8.25 22.45
CA GLY A 64 -6.12 7.20 22.92
C GLY A 64 -7.28 6.87 21.98
N ILE A 65 -7.29 7.35 20.73
CA ILE A 65 -8.34 7.05 19.74
C ILE A 65 -7.95 5.80 18.96
N PRO A 66 -8.78 4.73 18.96
CA PRO A 66 -8.53 3.56 18.13
C PRO A 66 -8.61 3.94 16.65
N ALA A 67 -7.56 3.67 15.92
CA ALA A 67 -7.46 3.99 14.50
C ALA A 67 -6.69 2.89 13.76
N ARG A 68 -6.97 2.72 12.46
CA ARG A 68 -6.27 1.79 11.59
C ARG A 68 -6.11 2.36 10.19
N GLN A 69 -5.12 1.86 9.49
CA GLN A 69 -4.91 2.18 8.09
C GLN A 69 -5.77 1.26 7.22
N VAL A 70 -6.32 1.82 6.15
CA VAL A 70 -7.15 1.14 5.15
C VAL A 70 -6.56 1.39 3.77
N TYR A 71 -6.65 0.38 2.90
CA TYR A 71 -6.07 0.41 1.56
C TYR A 71 -7.04 -0.05 0.50
N ALA A 72 -7.08 0.67 -0.61
CA ALA A 72 -7.36 0.09 -1.92
C ALA A 72 -6.01 -0.10 -2.63
N HIS A 73 -5.48 -1.31 -2.56
CA HIS A 73 -4.12 -1.60 -3.05
C HIS A 73 -3.97 -1.37 -4.54
N ARG A 74 -5.03 -1.65 -5.30
CA ARG A 74 -5.14 -1.43 -6.74
C ARG A 74 -6.57 -1.09 -7.11
N TRP A 75 -6.75 -0.03 -7.89
CA TRP A 75 -8.03 0.27 -8.50
C TRP A 75 -8.22 -0.55 -9.78
N ALA A 76 -9.43 -1.03 -10.02
CA ALA A 76 -9.77 -1.68 -11.28
C ALA A 76 -10.16 -0.68 -12.39
N HIS A 77 -10.38 0.58 -12.05
CA HIS A 77 -10.86 1.62 -12.95
C HIS A 77 -9.79 2.65 -13.34
N CYS A 78 -8.60 2.60 -12.73
CA CYS A 78 -7.47 3.46 -13.08
C CYS A 78 -6.15 2.89 -12.55
N ASP A 79 -5.03 3.31 -13.14
CA ASP A 79 -3.68 2.91 -12.77
C ASP A 79 -3.22 3.67 -11.52
N ASP A 80 -3.84 3.37 -10.37
CA ASP A 80 -3.53 4.01 -9.09
C ASP A 80 -3.93 3.10 -7.92
N ASN A 81 -3.68 3.59 -6.71
CA ASN A 81 -4.05 3.03 -5.42
C ASN A 81 -4.34 4.16 -4.44
N HIS A 82 -4.88 3.84 -3.27
CA HIS A 82 -5.03 4.82 -2.20
C HIS A 82 -5.00 4.18 -0.82
N ALA A 83 -4.57 4.95 0.18
CA ALA A 83 -4.60 4.58 1.57
C ALA A 83 -5.17 5.74 2.40
N TRP A 84 -6.00 5.40 3.39
CA TRP A 84 -6.64 6.34 4.31
C TRP A 84 -6.76 5.77 5.71
N VAL A 85 -7.56 6.37 6.55
CA VAL A 85 -7.69 5.99 7.96
C VAL A 85 -9.12 5.66 8.32
N GLU A 86 -9.33 4.63 9.12
CA GLU A 86 -10.54 4.41 9.89
C GLU A 86 -10.31 4.64 11.38
N VAL A 87 -11.31 5.20 12.06
CA VAL A 87 -11.36 5.45 13.49
C VAL A 87 -12.57 4.77 14.10
N TRP A 88 -12.43 4.23 15.31
CA TRP A 88 -13.54 3.61 16.04
C TRP A 88 -14.18 4.61 16.98
N ILE A 89 -15.44 4.93 16.73
CA ILE A 89 -16.25 5.84 17.57
C ILE A 89 -17.69 5.34 17.60
N ASP A 90 -18.36 5.45 18.73
CA ASP A 90 -19.77 5.11 18.93
C ASP A 90 -20.14 3.67 18.47
N GLY A 91 -19.20 2.74 18.63
CA GLY A 91 -19.41 1.32 18.33
C GLY A 91 -19.28 0.95 16.85
N THR A 92 -18.73 1.84 16.00
CA THR A 92 -18.52 1.57 14.57
C THR A 92 -17.26 2.24 14.03
N TRP A 93 -16.79 1.77 12.87
CA TRP A 93 -15.70 2.38 12.13
C TRP A 93 -16.21 3.51 11.24
N HIS A 94 -15.52 4.65 11.30
CA HIS A 94 -15.70 5.82 10.44
C HIS A 94 -14.41 6.12 9.70
N PHE A 95 -14.47 6.65 8.50
CA PHE A 95 -13.27 6.95 7.73
C PHE A 95 -12.97 8.45 7.63
N LEU A 96 -11.71 8.75 7.34
CA LEU A 96 -11.20 10.08 7.01
C LEU A 96 -9.97 9.97 6.10
N GLY A 97 -9.76 10.95 5.22
CA GLY A 97 -8.53 11.09 4.46
C GLY A 97 -7.39 11.50 5.38
N ALA A 98 -6.24 10.85 5.26
CA ALA A 98 -5.07 11.15 6.09
C ALA A 98 -4.39 12.44 5.66
N CYS A 99 -4.16 13.38 6.57
CA CYS A 99 -3.67 14.72 6.25
C CYS A 99 -4.56 15.49 5.24
N GLU A 100 -5.79 15.02 5.04
CA GLU A 100 -6.79 15.60 4.14
C GLU A 100 -8.07 15.90 4.93
N PRO A 101 -8.05 16.92 5.81
CA PRO A 101 -9.14 17.14 6.73
C PRO A 101 -10.41 17.64 6.04
N GLU A 102 -11.50 16.98 6.38
CA GLU A 102 -12.86 17.33 6.02
C GLU A 102 -13.64 17.81 7.26
N PRO A 103 -14.74 18.55 7.10
CA PRO A 103 -15.51 19.04 8.23
C PRO A 103 -16.32 17.98 9.00
N LEU A 104 -16.47 16.78 8.45
CA LEU A 104 -17.18 15.64 9.03
C LEU A 104 -16.38 14.36 8.78
N LEU A 105 -16.63 13.34 9.59
CA LEU A 105 -16.21 11.97 9.29
C LEU A 105 -17.03 11.39 8.11
N ASP A 106 -16.54 10.32 7.53
CA ASP A 106 -17.11 9.64 6.36
C ASP A 106 -17.20 10.55 5.13
N LEU A 107 -16.22 11.44 4.99
CA LEU A 107 -16.00 12.28 3.83
C LEU A 107 -14.57 12.15 3.32
N GLY A 108 -14.40 12.16 2.01
CA GLY A 108 -13.11 12.18 1.34
C GLY A 108 -13.29 12.23 -0.18
N TRP A 109 -12.36 12.82 -0.90
CA TRP A 109 -12.37 12.89 -2.36
C TRP A 109 -12.43 11.49 -3.02
N PHE A 110 -11.92 10.48 -2.31
CA PHE A 110 -11.83 9.09 -2.79
C PHE A 110 -13.11 8.26 -2.63
N GLU A 111 -14.20 8.82 -2.08
CA GLU A 111 -15.46 8.10 -1.83
C GLU A 111 -15.98 7.38 -3.07
N TYR A 112 -15.98 8.07 -4.23
CA TYR A 112 -16.44 7.47 -5.49
C TYR A 112 -15.49 6.35 -5.95
N ALA A 113 -14.18 6.55 -5.84
CA ALA A 113 -13.20 5.53 -6.17
C ALA A 113 -13.33 4.31 -5.24
N ALA A 114 -13.54 4.54 -3.94
CA ALA A 114 -13.75 3.48 -2.96
C ALA A 114 -15.02 2.68 -3.23
N SER A 115 -16.12 3.33 -3.65
CA SER A 115 -17.36 2.63 -4.01
C SER A 115 -17.25 1.73 -5.25
N ARG A 116 -16.21 1.94 -6.07
CA ARG A 116 -15.87 1.17 -7.28
C ARG A 116 -14.72 0.19 -7.07
N ALA A 117 -14.27 0.01 -5.85
CA ALA A 117 -13.16 -0.89 -5.57
C ALA A 117 -13.58 -2.35 -5.75
N MET A 118 -12.66 -3.18 -6.24
CA MET A 118 -12.81 -4.64 -6.21
C MET A 118 -12.47 -5.20 -4.83
N LEU A 119 -11.56 -4.54 -4.10
CA LEU A 119 -11.20 -4.89 -2.73
C LEU A 119 -10.72 -3.65 -1.98
N ILE A 120 -11.14 -3.54 -0.72
CA ILE A 120 -10.58 -2.62 0.27
C ILE A 120 -10.26 -3.43 1.51
N HIS A 121 -9.07 -3.25 2.05
CA HIS A 121 -8.63 -4.03 3.20
C HIS A 121 -7.92 -3.18 4.25
N SER A 122 -7.94 -3.67 5.49
CA SER A 122 -7.11 -3.16 6.58
C SER A 122 -6.12 -4.23 7.05
N ARG A 123 -5.16 -3.83 7.87
CA ARG A 123 -4.20 -4.74 8.50
C ARG A 123 -4.36 -4.71 10.00
N ARG A 124 -4.53 -5.89 10.59
CA ARG A 124 -4.54 -6.10 12.04
C ARG A 124 -3.28 -6.86 12.44
N PHE A 125 -2.67 -6.45 13.52
CA PHE A 125 -1.56 -7.21 14.12
C PHE A 125 -2.12 -8.13 15.19
N ASP A 126 -2.04 -9.43 14.97
CA ASP A 126 -2.46 -10.44 15.93
C ASP A 126 -1.25 -10.86 16.76
N GLY A 127 -1.20 -10.42 18.02
CA GLY A 127 -0.14 -10.81 18.96
C GLY A 127 -0.25 -12.25 19.48
N ARG A 128 -1.25 -13.00 19.04
CA ARG A 128 -1.37 -14.41 19.39
C ARG A 128 -0.50 -15.23 18.43
N ILE A 129 0.55 -15.83 18.98
CA ILE A 129 1.18 -16.98 18.34
C ILE A 129 0.09 -18.06 18.35
N GLU A 130 -0.38 -18.46 17.18
CA GLU A 130 -1.35 -19.54 17.09
C GLU A 130 -0.76 -20.81 17.73
N SER A 131 -1.25 -21.15 18.91
CA SER A 131 -1.39 -22.55 19.26
C SER A 131 -2.50 -23.09 18.36
N ALA A 132 -2.12 -23.89 17.38
CA ALA A 132 -3.04 -24.53 16.46
C ALA A 132 -4.22 -25.16 17.24
N GLY A 133 -5.47 -24.75 16.98
CA GLY A 133 -6.57 -25.60 17.23
C GLY A 133 -7.74 -25.13 18.08
N GLN A 134 -7.96 -23.85 18.34
CA GLN A 134 -9.27 -23.43 18.89
C GLN A 134 -9.68 -22.06 18.32
N GLU A 135 -10.40 -22.12 17.22
CA GLU A 135 -11.21 -20.99 16.76
C GLU A 135 -12.39 -20.85 17.73
N ASP A 136 -12.47 -19.73 18.43
CA ASP A 136 -13.66 -19.34 19.18
C ASP A 136 -14.83 -19.20 18.20
N ALA A 137 -15.69 -20.21 18.13
CA ALA A 137 -16.84 -20.27 17.24
C ALA A 137 -17.84 -19.12 17.48
N ASP A 138 -17.84 -18.54 18.68
CA ASP A 138 -18.75 -17.44 19.06
C ASP A 138 -18.32 -16.06 18.54
N ARG A 139 -17.10 -15.90 18.01
CA ARG A 139 -16.61 -14.65 17.41
C ARG A 139 -16.85 -14.55 15.90
N LYS A 140 -17.34 -15.59 15.25
CA LYS A 140 -17.53 -15.64 13.78
C LYS A 140 -18.57 -14.68 13.22
N SER A 141 -19.46 -14.11 14.01
CA SER A 141 -20.56 -13.27 13.51
C SER A 141 -20.21 -11.79 13.31
N GLU A 142 -19.06 -11.33 13.86
CA GLU A 142 -18.64 -9.90 13.78
C GLU A 142 -17.25 -9.69 13.17
N MET A 143 -16.54 -10.76 12.81
CA MET A 143 -15.20 -10.65 12.23
C MET A 143 -15.28 -10.39 10.73
N GLU A 144 -14.52 -9.41 10.29
CA GLU A 144 -14.30 -9.12 8.87
C GLU A 144 -13.65 -10.33 8.19
N GLU A 145 -13.95 -10.53 6.92
CA GLU A 145 -13.38 -11.62 6.11
C GLU A 145 -11.85 -11.52 6.05
N VAL A 146 -11.15 -12.54 6.50
CA VAL A 146 -9.68 -12.62 6.40
C VAL A 146 -9.32 -13.03 4.97
N ILE A 147 -8.58 -12.18 4.27
CA ILE A 147 -8.17 -12.38 2.88
C ILE A 147 -6.68 -12.72 2.73
N GLY A 148 -5.94 -12.70 3.80
CA GLY A 148 -4.54 -13.06 3.82
C GLY A 148 -3.94 -12.96 5.21
N LYS A 149 -2.83 -13.69 5.39
CA LYS A 149 -2.05 -13.68 6.64
C LYS A 149 -0.58 -13.78 6.30
N ASP A 150 0.22 -12.90 6.92
CA ASP A 150 1.67 -12.90 6.82
C ASP A 150 2.27 -12.74 8.23
N GLY A 151 2.73 -13.83 8.79
CA GLY A 151 3.19 -13.88 10.19
C GLY A 151 2.09 -13.42 11.16
N MET A 152 2.35 -12.32 11.88
CA MET A 152 1.39 -11.70 12.81
C MET A 152 0.43 -10.71 12.15
N VAL A 153 0.58 -10.45 10.85
CA VAL A 153 -0.26 -9.51 10.12
C VAL A 153 -1.44 -10.24 9.50
N VAL A 154 -2.64 -9.86 9.87
CA VAL A 154 -3.89 -10.36 9.30
C VAL A 154 -4.49 -9.28 8.41
N MET A 155 -4.78 -9.60 7.16
CA MET A 155 -5.45 -8.72 6.21
C MET A 155 -6.96 -8.99 6.25
N GLU A 156 -7.73 -7.95 6.55
CA GLU A 156 -9.19 -8.00 6.71
C GLU A 156 -9.89 -7.23 5.60
N ASN A 157 -10.86 -7.86 4.97
CA ASN A 157 -11.68 -7.24 3.93
C ASN A 157 -12.71 -6.31 4.56
N VAL A 158 -12.64 -5.04 4.21
CA VAL A 158 -13.54 -3.99 4.72
C VAL A 158 -14.39 -3.36 3.61
N LEU A 159 -14.40 -3.96 2.42
CA LEU A 159 -15.08 -3.43 1.23
C LEU A 159 -16.56 -3.07 1.47
N SER A 160 -17.27 -3.87 2.26
CA SER A 160 -18.71 -3.67 2.54
C SER A 160 -19.04 -2.34 3.23
N ARG A 161 -18.05 -1.62 3.77
CA ARG A 161 -18.25 -0.29 4.34
C ARG A 161 -18.25 0.82 3.28
N TYR A 162 -17.73 0.54 2.10
CA TYR A 162 -17.51 1.51 1.03
C TYR A 162 -18.37 1.22 -0.20
N ALA A 163 -18.68 -0.06 -0.44
CA ALA A 163 -19.47 -0.51 -1.57
C ALA A 163 -20.70 -1.29 -1.09
N ASP A 164 -21.86 -1.00 -1.65
CA ASP A 164 -23.14 -1.65 -1.30
C ASP A 164 -23.44 -2.88 -2.18
N ASP A 165 -22.71 -3.08 -3.29
CA ASP A 165 -22.88 -4.23 -4.20
C ASP A 165 -21.72 -5.22 -4.10
N VAL A 166 -21.42 -5.68 -2.88
CA VAL A 166 -20.38 -6.68 -2.65
C VAL A 166 -20.87 -8.06 -3.08
N LYS A 167 -20.05 -8.77 -3.82
CA LYS A 167 -20.29 -10.10 -4.37
C LYS A 167 -19.44 -11.13 -3.65
N LYS A 168 -20.06 -12.11 -3.02
CA LYS A 168 -19.32 -13.29 -2.53
C LYS A 168 -19.18 -14.29 -3.67
N ILE A 169 -17.94 -14.56 -4.07
CA ILE A 169 -17.59 -15.51 -5.13
C ILE A 169 -16.98 -16.77 -4.55
N GLU A 170 -17.17 -17.89 -5.25
CA GLU A 170 -16.55 -19.19 -4.99
C GLU A 170 -15.67 -19.58 -6.16
N VAL A 171 -14.41 -19.92 -5.89
CA VAL A 171 -13.50 -20.50 -6.90
C VAL A 171 -13.20 -21.94 -6.50
N THR A 172 -13.45 -22.87 -7.41
CA THR A 172 -13.11 -24.28 -7.25
C THR A 172 -11.92 -24.62 -8.13
N VAL A 173 -10.87 -25.20 -7.56
CA VAL A 173 -9.71 -25.65 -8.31
C VAL A 173 -9.72 -27.18 -8.37
N VAL A 174 -9.56 -27.72 -9.59
CA VAL A 174 -9.52 -29.16 -9.84
C VAL A 174 -8.28 -29.54 -10.66
N ASP A 175 -7.86 -30.79 -10.53
CA ASP A 175 -6.84 -31.36 -11.41
C ASP A 175 -7.42 -31.73 -12.80
N GLU A 176 -6.57 -32.24 -13.72
CA GLU A 176 -6.98 -32.65 -15.06
C GLU A 176 -8.03 -33.78 -15.09
N LYS A 177 -8.21 -34.48 -13.95
CA LYS A 177 -9.20 -35.57 -13.82
C LYS A 177 -10.48 -35.10 -13.13
N GLY A 178 -10.60 -33.78 -12.88
CA GLY A 178 -11.74 -33.16 -12.20
C GLY A 178 -11.79 -33.42 -10.70
N ARG A 179 -10.70 -33.84 -10.07
CA ARG A 179 -10.62 -34.06 -8.63
C ARG A 179 -10.27 -32.74 -7.92
N PRO A 180 -10.87 -32.45 -6.75
CA PRO A 180 -10.52 -31.27 -5.97
C PRO A 180 -9.02 -31.15 -5.70
N ALA A 181 -8.45 -29.97 -5.90
CA ALA A 181 -7.04 -29.69 -5.66
C ALA A 181 -6.90 -28.81 -4.41
N ALA A 182 -6.54 -29.42 -3.30
CA ALA A 182 -6.37 -28.75 -2.01
C ALA A 182 -5.01 -28.05 -1.90
N GLY A 183 -4.94 -26.95 -1.12
CA GLY A 183 -3.71 -26.23 -0.84
C GLY A 183 -3.14 -25.43 -2.01
N ILE A 184 -3.88 -25.28 -3.09
CA ILE A 184 -3.48 -24.51 -4.26
C ILE A 184 -3.61 -23.01 -3.98
N SER A 185 -2.59 -22.24 -4.31
CA SER A 185 -2.65 -20.79 -4.27
C SER A 185 -3.52 -20.24 -5.39
N VAL A 186 -4.47 -19.38 -5.04
CA VAL A 186 -5.34 -18.66 -5.97
C VAL A 186 -5.12 -17.17 -5.77
N TRP A 187 -4.72 -16.48 -6.83
CA TRP A 187 -4.59 -15.03 -6.86
C TRP A 187 -5.83 -14.44 -7.51
N PHE A 188 -6.37 -13.42 -6.88
CA PHE A 188 -7.45 -12.59 -7.39
C PHE A 188 -6.81 -11.30 -7.86
N GLU A 189 -6.91 -11.00 -9.14
CA GLU A 189 -6.12 -9.95 -9.77
C GLU A 189 -7.01 -8.95 -10.52
N VAL A 190 -6.58 -7.69 -10.56
CA VAL A 190 -7.14 -6.64 -11.41
C VAL A 190 -6.10 -6.18 -12.41
N PHE A 191 -6.53 -5.67 -13.55
CA PHE A 191 -5.64 -5.06 -14.52
C PHE A 191 -5.29 -3.65 -14.06
N ASN A 192 -3.99 -3.40 -13.82
CA ASN A 192 -3.50 -2.14 -13.26
C ASN A 192 -2.02 -1.99 -13.62
N TYR A 193 -1.60 -0.80 -14.11
CA TYR A 193 -0.25 -0.58 -14.65
C TYR A 193 0.15 -1.63 -15.69
N ALA A 194 -0.70 -1.80 -16.71
CA ALA A 194 -0.50 -2.68 -17.86
C ALA A 194 -0.19 -4.14 -17.52
N ALA A 195 -0.62 -4.64 -16.35
CA ALA A 195 -0.48 -6.04 -15.96
C ALA A 195 -1.62 -6.47 -15.02
N PHE A 196 -1.86 -7.79 -14.96
CA PHE A 196 -2.68 -8.34 -13.88
C PHE A 196 -1.90 -8.28 -12.57
N ARG A 197 -2.51 -7.64 -11.57
CA ARG A 197 -1.92 -7.40 -10.25
C ARG A 197 -2.79 -8.00 -9.18
N PRO A 198 -2.22 -8.81 -8.28
CA PRO A 198 -2.99 -9.42 -7.20
C PRO A 198 -3.51 -8.38 -6.22
N ILE A 199 -4.79 -8.50 -5.86
CA ILE A 199 -5.43 -7.77 -4.77
C ILE A 199 -5.66 -8.68 -3.57
N ALA A 200 -5.80 -9.99 -3.76
CA ALA A 200 -5.86 -11.00 -2.71
C ALA A 200 -5.20 -12.29 -3.16
N GLN A 201 -4.70 -13.07 -2.19
CA GLN A 201 -4.18 -14.41 -2.39
C GLN A 201 -4.72 -15.32 -1.30
N CYS A 202 -5.42 -16.37 -1.70
CA CYS A 202 -5.97 -17.36 -0.78
C CYS A 202 -5.52 -18.77 -1.18
N ARG A 203 -5.68 -19.74 -0.28
CA ARG A 203 -5.40 -21.15 -0.56
C ARG A 203 -6.69 -21.96 -0.53
N THR A 204 -6.82 -22.90 -1.46
CA THR A 204 -7.96 -23.82 -1.52
C THR A 204 -8.01 -24.73 -0.28
N ASP A 205 -9.22 -24.97 0.20
CA ASP A 205 -9.51 -25.93 1.26
C ASP A 205 -9.38 -27.39 0.80
N GLU A 206 -9.76 -28.35 1.65
CA GLU A 206 -9.76 -29.79 1.35
C GLU A 206 -10.70 -30.19 0.20
N HIS A 207 -11.67 -29.35 -0.12
CA HIS A 207 -12.60 -29.52 -1.23
C HIS A 207 -12.16 -28.78 -2.51
N GLY A 208 -10.96 -28.22 -2.52
CA GLY A 208 -10.44 -27.43 -3.62
C GLY A 208 -11.11 -26.06 -3.77
N LYS A 209 -11.73 -25.53 -2.74
CA LYS A 209 -12.51 -24.28 -2.79
C LYS A 209 -11.85 -23.13 -2.06
N VAL A 210 -12.08 -21.93 -2.57
CA VAL A 210 -11.73 -20.67 -1.92
C VAL A 210 -12.82 -19.64 -2.17
N TYR A 211 -13.01 -18.71 -1.25
CA TYR A 211 -14.04 -17.69 -1.27
C TYR A 211 -13.42 -16.30 -1.16
N LEU A 212 -14.05 -15.32 -1.79
CA LEU A 212 -13.70 -13.92 -1.66
C LEU A 212 -14.96 -13.05 -1.80
N SER A 213 -15.11 -12.07 -0.91
CA SER A 213 -16.07 -10.99 -1.07
C SER A 213 -15.41 -9.83 -1.83
N THR A 214 -15.97 -9.44 -2.97
CA THR A 214 -15.35 -8.50 -3.90
C THR A 214 -16.37 -7.56 -4.54
N GLY A 215 -15.92 -6.51 -5.22
CA GLY A 215 -16.77 -5.61 -5.99
C GLY A 215 -17.40 -6.26 -7.21
N ALA A 216 -18.39 -5.60 -7.80
CA ALA A 216 -19.14 -6.06 -8.96
C ALA A 216 -18.44 -5.66 -10.28
N GLY A 217 -17.43 -6.41 -10.72
CA GLY A 217 -16.63 -6.14 -11.92
C GLY A 217 -15.86 -7.37 -12.40
N SER A 218 -14.90 -7.18 -13.31
CA SER A 218 -14.06 -8.24 -13.83
C SER A 218 -12.87 -8.52 -12.92
N LEU A 219 -12.62 -9.80 -12.63
CA LEU A 219 -11.43 -10.30 -11.94
C LEU A 219 -10.70 -11.31 -12.82
N HIS A 220 -9.39 -11.21 -12.89
CA HIS A 220 -8.56 -12.31 -13.35
C HIS A 220 -8.28 -13.24 -12.18
N LEU A 221 -8.58 -14.51 -12.35
CA LEU A 221 -8.34 -15.59 -11.41
C LEU A 221 -7.15 -16.39 -11.89
N PHE A 222 -6.10 -16.46 -11.12
CA PHE A 222 -4.92 -17.26 -11.44
C PHE A 222 -4.69 -18.28 -10.33
N ALA A 223 -4.66 -19.56 -10.66
CA ALA A 223 -4.38 -20.64 -9.72
C ALA A 223 -3.10 -21.37 -10.12
N ALA A 224 -2.20 -21.59 -9.18
CA ALA A 224 -0.97 -22.35 -9.45
C ALA A 224 -0.58 -23.25 -8.28
N GLY A 225 -0.07 -24.41 -8.64
CA GLY A 225 0.43 -25.43 -7.72
C GLY A 225 0.75 -26.74 -8.44
N GLN A 226 1.58 -27.57 -7.82
CA GLN A 226 1.94 -28.89 -8.35
C GLN A 226 2.53 -28.84 -9.78
N GLY A 227 3.32 -27.79 -10.11
CA GLY A 227 3.92 -27.59 -11.42
C GLY A 227 2.92 -27.21 -12.54
N ARG A 228 1.69 -26.85 -12.18
CA ARG A 228 0.62 -26.52 -13.13
C ARG A 228 -0.09 -25.24 -12.74
N TYR A 229 -0.79 -24.64 -13.71
CA TYR A 229 -1.60 -23.45 -13.49
C TYR A 229 -2.89 -23.47 -14.30
N ALA A 230 -3.80 -22.62 -13.93
CA ALA A 230 -5.01 -22.27 -14.67
C ALA A 230 -5.33 -20.80 -14.45
N ASP A 231 -5.92 -20.17 -15.44
CA ASP A 231 -6.36 -18.77 -15.38
C ASP A 231 -7.71 -18.59 -16.09
N GLU A 232 -8.52 -17.66 -15.58
CA GLU A 232 -9.81 -17.29 -16.16
C GLU A 232 -10.20 -15.87 -15.76
N ILE A 233 -10.99 -15.20 -16.60
CA ILE A 233 -11.60 -13.91 -16.25
C ILE A 233 -13.03 -14.14 -15.83
N LEU A 234 -13.34 -13.77 -14.59
CA LEU A 234 -14.66 -13.84 -14.00
C LEU A 234 -15.30 -12.45 -13.95
N ASP A 235 -16.43 -12.27 -14.61
CA ASP A 235 -17.31 -11.12 -14.38
C ASP A 235 -18.22 -11.40 -13.17
N THR A 236 -17.89 -10.77 -12.05
CA THR A 236 -18.62 -10.99 -10.79
C THR A 236 -20.03 -10.37 -10.78
N ARG A 237 -20.40 -9.59 -11.79
CA ARG A 237 -21.78 -9.11 -11.99
C ARG A 237 -22.70 -10.21 -12.49
N GLU A 238 -22.17 -11.11 -13.31
CA GLU A 238 -22.91 -12.16 -13.99
C GLU A 238 -22.78 -13.54 -13.31
N SER A 239 -21.59 -13.85 -12.78
CA SER A 239 -21.35 -15.15 -12.14
C SER A 239 -20.75 -15.00 -10.73
N ARG A 240 -21.11 -15.95 -9.86
CA ARG A 240 -20.60 -16.04 -8.48
C ARG A 240 -19.67 -17.23 -8.27
N SER A 241 -19.43 -18.00 -9.30
CA SER A 241 -18.58 -19.18 -9.21
C SER A 241 -17.77 -19.38 -10.47
N CYS A 242 -16.55 -19.93 -10.28
CA CYS A 242 -15.65 -20.30 -11.35
C CYS A 242 -14.97 -21.62 -10.98
N THR A 243 -14.73 -22.48 -11.99
CA THR A 243 -13.93 -23.70 -11.82
C THR A 243 -12.66 -23.59 -12.65
N LEU A 244 -11.50 -23.66 -12.00
CA LEU A 244 -10.19 -23.64 -12.62
C LEU A 244 -9.63 -25.06 -12.68
N THR A 245 -9.31 -25.55 -13.88
CA THR A 245 -8.68 -26.85 -14.09
C THR A 245 -7.18 -26.68 -14.30
N LEU A 246 -6.36 -27.21 -13.39
CA LEU A 246 -4.90 -27.16 -13.47
C LEU A 246 -4.38 -28.03 -14.64
N ALA A 247 -4.47 -27.50 -15.85
CA ALA A 247 -4.09 -28.20 -17.06
C ALA A 247 -2.79 -27.67 -17.70
N LYS A 248 -2.51 -26.38 -17.58
CA LYS A 248 -1.34 -25.72 -18.16
C LYS A 248 -0.10 -26.01 -17.32
N ARG A 249 1.05 -26.27 -17.95
CA ARG A 249 2.32 -26.50 -17.25
C ARG A 249 3.06 -25.20 -17.02
N LEU A 250 3.61 -24.98 -15.82
CA LEU A 250 4.39 -23.79 -15.48
C LEU A 250 5.73 -23.67 -16.23
N ASP A 251 6.29 -24.81 -16.66
CA ASP A 251 7.55 -24.89 -17.39
C ASP A 251 7.41 -24.75 -18.93
N CYS A 252 6.20 -24.62 -19.43
CA CYS A 252 5.94 -24.38 -20.86
C CYS A 252 5.86 -22.89 -21.14
N CYS A 253 6.77 -22.37 -21.96
CA CYS A 253 6.68 -21.01 -22.48
C CYS A 253 5.38 -20.85 -23.28
N PRO A 254 4.55 -19.84 -23.01
CA PRO A 254 3.29 -19.62 -23.72
C PRO A 254 3.48 -19.03 -25.13
N GLU A 255 4.61 -19.26 -25.80
CA GLU A 255 4.89 -18.73 -27.15
C GLU A 255 3.84 -19.11 -28.24
N THR A 256 2.90 -20.00 -27.91
CA THR A 256 1.85 -20.46 -28.81
C THR A 256 0.46 -19.91 -28.47
N GLU A 257 0.25 -19.21 -27.35
CA GLU A 257 -1.04 -18.56 -27.10
C GLU A 257 -1.07 -17.24 -27.90
N GLY A 258 -1.89 -17.19 -28.93
CA GLY A 258 -2.10 -15.99 -29.76
C GLY A 258 -2.68 -14.82 -28.93
N TRP A 259 -2.71 -13.63 -29.52
CA TRP A 259 -3.38 -12.47 -28.93
C TRP A 259 -4.83 -12.78 -28.59
N ARG A 260 -5.25 -12.37 -27.40
CA ARG A 260 -6.62 -12.51 -26.90
C ARG A 260 -7.14 -11.13 -26.53
N ASP A 261 -8.29 -10.77 -27.06
CA ASP A 261 -8.99 -9.56 -26.60
C ASP A 261 -9.62 -9.81 -25.23
N LEU A 262 -9.46 -8.84 -24.35
CA LEU A 262 -10.01 -8.88 -22.99
C LEU A 262 -11.01 -7.73 -22.82
N ASP A 263 -12.22 -8.06 -22.40
CA ASP A 263 -13.24 -7.09 -21.99
C ASP A 263 -13.28 -7.03 -20.47
N LEU A 264 -12.55 -6.06 -19.90
CA LEU A 264 -12.40 -5.89 -18.47
C LEU A 264 -13.29 -4.72 -18.01
N ILE A 265 -14.26 -5.01 -17.16
CA ILE A 265 -15.24 -4.05 -16.70
C ILE A 265 -15.05 -3.80 -15.21
N PRO A 266 -14.70 -2.57 -14.79
CA PRO A 266 -14.65 -2.19 -13.38
C PRO A 266 -16.07 -2.04 -12.80
N PRO A 267 -16.21 -2.03 -11.45
CA PRO A 267 -17.49 -1.70 -10.83
C PRO A 267 -18.02 -0.33 -11.26
N HIS A 268 -19.33 -0.20 -11.33
CA HIS A 268 -19.99 1.07 -11.68
C HIS A 268 -19.83 2.11 -10.57
N ASP A 269 -19.84 3.39 -10.96
CA ASP A 269 -19.95 4.51 -10.02
C ASP A 269 -21.23 4.42 -9.22
N ARG A 270 -21.13 4.68 -7.94
CA ARG A 270 -22.25 4.78 -7.03
C ARG A 270 -22.20 6.10 -6.28
N ALA A 271 -23.37 6.59 -5.96
CA ALA A 271 -23.46 7.78 -5.11
C ALA A 271 -22.87 7.43 -3.73
N PRO A 272 -21.92 8.24 -3.21
CA PRO A 272 -21.39 8.04 -1.87
C PRO A 272 -22.52 8.04 -0.84
N LEU A 273 -22.40 7.13 0.14
CA LEU A 273 -23.37 7.01 1.26
C LEU A 273 -23.21 8.11 2.31
N SER A 274 -22.19 8.94 2.17
CA SER A 274 -21.76 9.91 3.18
C SER A 274 -22.75 11.06 3.39
N LYS A 275 -22.81 11.53 4.63
CA LYS A 275 -23.49 12.78 4.97
C LYS A 275 -22.81 13.95 4.27
N ARG A 276 -23.60 14.92 3.78
CA ARG A 276 -23.07 16.13 3.16
C ARG A 276 -22.90 17.23 4.20
N PRO A 277 -21.75 17.91 4.25
CA PRO A 277 -21.58 19.04 5.15
C PRO A 277 -22.47 20.21 4.72
N SER A 278 -22.88 21.02 5.71
CA SER A 278 -23.61 22.25 5.43
C SER A 278 -22.71 23.27 4.68
N PRO A 279 -23.32 24.24 3.97
CA PRO A 279 -22.55 25.30 3.30
C PRO A 279 -21.60 26.04 4.26
N GLU A 280 -22.02 26.29 5.49
CA GLU A 280 -21.21 26.93 6.52
C GLU A 280 -20.01 26.06 6.94
N GLN A 281 -20.21 24.76 7.13
CA GLN A 281 -19.13 23.81 7.44
C GLN A 281 -18.10 23.74 6.31
N LYS A 282 -18.58 23.72 5.05
CA LYS A 282 -17.69 23.73 3.87
C LYS A 282 -16.84 24.98 3.81
N GLU A 283 -17.43 26.14 4.04
CA GLU A 283 -16.72 27.42 3.96
C GLU A 283 -15.66 27.51 5.06
N LYS A 284 -16.00 27.21 6.31
CA LYS A 284 -15.04 27.14 7.42
C LYS A 284 -13.91 26.14 7.15
N GLY A 285 -14.22 24.98 6.55
CA GLY A 285 -13.21 24.00 6.15
C GLY A 285 -12.24 24.56 5.12
N LYS A 286 -12.72 25.24 4.08
CA LYS A 286 -11.90 25.87 3.04
C LYS A 286 -10.99 26.97 3.59
N GLU A 287 -11.53 27.86 4.44
CA GLU A 287 -10.75 28.92 5.09
C GLU A 287 -9.60 28.31 5.90
N ARG A 288 -9.90 27.26 6.66
CA ARG A 288 -8.91 26.57 7.48
C ARG A 288 -7.84 25.90 6.62
N LEU A 289 -8.22 25.22 5.52
CA LEU A 289 -7.28 24.59 4.59
C LEU A 289 -6.37 25.64 3.92
N ALA A 290 -6.89 26.80 3.57
CA ALA A 290 -6.07 27.87 2.98
C ALA A 290 -4.96 28.35 3.94
N LEU A 291 -5.30 28.49 5.24
CA LEU A 291 -4.30 28.82 6.26
C LEU A 291 -3.24 27.72 6.46
N LEU A 292 -3.68 26.44 6.41
CA LEU A 292 -2.77 25.31 6.53
C LEU A 292 -1.74 25.23 5.40
N ARG A 293 -2.13 25.47 4.16
CA ARG A 293 -1.22 25.47 2.99
C ARG A 293 -0.05 26.43 3.18
N ASN A 294 -0.32 27.64 3.64
CA ASN A 294 0.73 28.63 3.90
C ASN A 294 1.71 28.15 4.99
N LYS A 295 1.19 27.51 6.06
CA LYS A 295 2.01 26.96 7.13
C LYS A 295 2.90 25.81 6.65
N GLN A 296 2.36 24.91 5.86
CA GLN A 296 3.10 23.80 5.24
C GLN A 296 4.23 24.30 4.33
N GLU A 297 3.95 25.28 3.45
CA GLU A 297 4.96 25.86 2.57
C GLU A 297 6.11 26.49 3.35
N ASN A 298 5.82 27.20 4.43
CA ASN A 298 6.84 27.81 5.29
C ASN A 298 7.68 26.74 5.99
N LYS A 299 7.04 25.71 6.57
CA LYS A 299 7.74 24.57 7.20
C LYS A 299 8.70 23.89 6.22
N ARG A 300 8.28 23.67 4.97
CA ARG A 300 9.13 23.07 3.93
C ARG A 300 10.35 23.96 3.58
N LYS A 301 10.16 25.25 3.50
CA LYS A 301 11.25 26.19 3.18
C LYS A 301 12.29 26.29 4.30
N GLU A 302 11.85 26.10 5.53
CA GLU A 302 12.70 26.22 6.72
C GLU A 302 13.36 24.91 7.12
N TRP A 303 12.88 23.78 6.56
CA TRP A 303 13.42 22.49 6.95
C TRP A 303 14.80 22.23 6.32
N VAL A 304 15.77 21.98 7.21
CA VAL A 304 17.14 21.60 6.85
C VAL A 304 17.36 20.17 7.32
N ASN A 305 17.82 19.30 6.41
CA ASN A 305 18.14 17.93 6.75
C ASN A 305 19.46 17.86 7.53
N PRO A 306 19.46 17.52 8.84
CA PRO A 306 20.66 17.49 9.66
C PRO A 306 21.69 16.45 9.19
N GLU A 307 21.25 15.32 8.63
CA GLU A 307 22.13 14.27 8.13
C GLU A 307 22.85 14.71 6.83
N ARG A 308 22.13 15.43 5.96
CA ARG A 308 22.70 16.04 4.75
C ARG A 308 23.76 17.10 5.11
N GLU A 309 23.46 17.96 6.06
CA GLU A 309 24.41 18.99 6.53
C GLU A 309 25.66 18.34 7.16
N ALA A 310 25.47 17.29 7.97
CA ALA A 310 26.57 16.54 8.54
C ALA A 310 27.43 15.89 7.44
N PHE A 311 26.80 15.31 6.41
CA PHE A 311 27.52 14.72 5.29
C PHE A 311 28.33 15.77 4.50
N LEU A 312 27.73 16.90 4.16
CA LEU A 312 28.43 18.01 3.49
C LEU A 312 29.61 18.53 4.30
N SER A 313 29.44 18.67 5.62
CA SER A 313 30.52 19.07 6.51
C SER A 313 31.67 18.07 6.52
N CYS A 314 31.38 16.76 6.50
CA CYS A 314 32.40 15.73 6.37
C CYS A 314 33.15 15.81 5.03
N LEU A 315 32.46 16.16 3.94
CA LEU A 315 33.08 16.31 2.61
C LEU A 315 34.07 17.47 2.56
N GLU A 316 33.96 18.50 3.40
CA GLU A 316 34.92 19.60 3.45
C GLU A 316 36.34 19.14 3.76
N THR A 317 36.49 18.03 4.49
CA THR A 317 37.80 17.45 4.87
C THR A 317 38.35 16.48 3.83
N LYS A 318 37.60 16.14 2.81
CA LYS A 318 37.94 15.17 1.75
C LYS A 318 38.66 15.86 0.56
N THR A 319 39.23 15.06 -0.31
CA THR A 319 39.83 15.55 -1.55
C THR A 319 38.80 16.24 -2.47
N SER A 320 39.25 17.05 -3.41
CA SER A 320 38.35 17.71 -4.37
C SER A 320 37.53 16.70 -5.19
N GLN A 321 38.12 15.56 -5.52
CA GLN A 321 37.47 14.47 -6.24
C GLN A 321 36.35 13.81 -5.38
N GLU A 322 36.69 13.41 -4.16
CA GLU A 322 35.71 12.81 -3.23
C GLU A 322 34.57 13.77 -2.92
N ARG A 323 34.86 15.05 -2.78
CA ARG A 323 33.84 16.09 -2.56
C ARG A 323 32.87 16.16 -3.74
N ASN A 324 33.39 16.25 -4.97
CA ASN A 324 32.56 16.30 -6.17
C ASN A 324 31.70 15.05 -6.31
N LEU A 325 32.23 13.86 -6.05
CA LEU A 325 31.46 12.61 -6.06
C LEU A 325 30.42 12.55 -4.95
N GLY A 326 30.73 13.07 -3.76
CA GLY A 326 29.78 13.17 -2.66
C GLY A 326 28.62 14.13 -2.95
N GLU A 327 28.90 15.26 -3.62
CA GLU A 327 27.85 16.18 -4.10
C GLU A 327 26.97 15.53 -5.16
N GLN A 328 27.56 14.84 -6.14
CA GLN A 328 26.83 14.07 -7.15
C GLN A 328 26.00 12.93 -6.51
N LEU A 329 26.50 12.25 -5.48
CA LEU A 329 25.76 11.24 -4.73
C LEU A 329 24.46 11.85 -4.16
N LEU A 330 24.54 13.04 -3.55
CA LEU A 330 23.33 13.71 -3.04
C LEU A 330 22.31 14.04 -4.14
N GLU A 331 22.74 14.33 -5.36
CA GLU A 331 21.85 14.57 -6.50
C GLU A 331 21.14 13.31 -6.98
N THR A 332 21.67 12.12 -6.73
CA THR A 332 21.03 10.85 -7.06
C THR A 332 19.92 10.47 -6.07
N LEU A 333 19.89 11.12 -4.91
CA LEU A 333 18.94 10.80 -3.84
C LEU A 333 17.54 11.36 -4.09
N THR A 334 16.52 10.54 -3.85
CA THR A 334 15.14 11.02 -3.82
C THR A 334 14.86 11.83 -2.55
N ALA A 335 13.71 12.51 -2.52
CA ALA A 335 13.27 13.24 -1.33
C ALA A 335 13.23 12.35 -0.08
N LYS A 336 12.86 11.06 -0.21
CA LYS A 336 12.88 10.11 0.91
C LYS A 336 14.30 9.75 1.35
N ASP A 337 15.21 9.52 0.40
CA ASP A 337 16.60 9.22 0.72
C ASP A 337 17.23 10.36 1.50
N GLN A 338 17.02 11.58 1.04
CA GLN A 338 17.54 12.78 1.70
C GLN A 338 17.04 12.93 3.15
N THR A 339 15.96 12.27 3.50
CA THR A 339 15.35 12.36 4.82
C THR A 339 15.68 11.18 5.73
N ASP A 340 15.90 9.99 5.17
CA ASP A 340 16.04 8.75 5.94
C ASP A 340 17.48 8.22 5.99
N ILE A 341 18.31 8.55 5.00
CA ILE A 341 19.68 8.05 4.97
C ILE A 341 20.55 8.83 5.95
N ARG A 342 21.21 8.12 6.86
CA ARG A 342 22.15 8.71 7.82
C ARG A 342 23.45 9.11 7.14
N CYS A 343 24.06 10.18 7.64
CA CYS A 343 25.39 10.64 7.20
C CYS A 343 26.42 9.51 7.13
N THR A 344 26.47 8.65 8.15
CA THR A 344 27.40 7.51 8.21
C THR A 344 27.20 6.55 7.05
N VAL A 345 25.95 6.26 6.67
CA VAL A 345 25.65 5.36 5.54
C VAL A 345 26.10 5.97 4.22
N LEU A 346 25.90 7.29 4.04
CA LEU A 346 26.36 7.99 2.84
C LEU A 346 27.90 7.98 2.74
N LEU A 347 28.61 8.18 3.86
CA LEU A 347 30.07 8.14 3.90
C LEU A 347 30.60 6.73 3.59
N ASP A 348 30.05 5.70 4.24
CA ASP A 348 30.42 4.30 4.02
C ASP A 348 30.19 3.89 2.56
N HIS A 349 29.06 4.32 1.97
CA HIS A 349 28.77 4.06 0.57
C HIS A 349 29.77 4.76 -0.36
N LEU A 350 30.01 6.06 -0.15
CA LEU A 350 30.97 6.82 -0.94
C LEU A 350 32.35 6.18 -0.90
N GLU A 351 32.84 5.81 0.29
CA GLU A 351 34.13 5.14 0.46
C GLU A 351 34.17 3.77 -0.23
N GLY A 352 33.06 3.02 -0.19
CA GLY A 352 32.94 1.71 -0.84
C GLY A 352 32.97 1.76 -2.35
N VAL A 353 32.46 2.82 -2.99
CA VAL A 353 32.41 2.94 -4.46
C VAL A 353 33.65 3.66 -5.05
N LEU A 354 34.36 4.45 -4.27
CA LEU A 354 35.56 5.20 -4.74
C LEU A 354 36.60 4.34 -5.48
N PRO A 355 36.92 3.10 -5.07
CA PRO A 355 37.89 2.27 -5.79
C PRO A 355 37.47 1.95 -7.23
N TYR A 356 36.22 2.04 -7.54
CA TYR A 356 35.68 1.76 -8.89
C TYR A 356 35.61 3.00 -9.79
N TRP A 357 35.86 4.17 -9.23
CA TRP A 357 35.98 5.40 -10.01
C TRP A 357 37.08 5.25 -11.03
N ASN A 358 36.84 5.60 -12.29
CA ASN A 358 37.69 5.40 -13.45
C ASN A 358 37.95 3.93 -13.88
N THR A 359 37.29 2.94 -13.25
CA THR A 359 37.39 1.54 -13.69
C THR A 359 36.21 1.15 -14.61
N VAL A 360 35.13 1.93 -14.56
CA VAL A 360 33.94 1.80 -15.41
C VAL A 360 33.64 3.15 -16.07
N PRO A 361 32.87 3.20 -17.17
CA PRO A 361 32.41 4.46 -17.76
C PRO A 361 31.69 5.34 -16.74
N GLU A 362 31.91 6.64 -16.81
CA GLU A 362 31.41 7.62 -15.82
C GLU A 362 29.88 7.61 -15.70
N ASP A 363 29.17 7.48 -16.82
CA ASP A 363 27.71 7.37 -16.84
C ASP A 363 27.20 6.13 -16.07
N ILE A 364 27.87 5.00 -16.24
CA ILE A 364 27.56 3.78 -15.49
C ILE A 364 27.92 3.94 -14.01
N PHE A 365 29.06 4.54 -13.70
CA PHE A 365 29.45 4.79 -12.32
C PHE A 365 28.42 5.64 -11.58
N VAL A 366 28.02 6.76 -12.17
CA VAL A 366 27.05 7.68 -11.55
C VAL A 366 25.68 7.06 -11.42
N THR A 367 25.19 6.37 -12.45
CA THR A 367 23.82 5.84 -12.45
C THR A 367 23.65 4.52 -11.70
N ALA A 368 24.68 3.68 -11.66
CA ALA A 368 24.59 2.33 -11.10
C ALA A 368 25.37 2.12 -9.80
N LEU A 369 26.52 2.75 -9.62
CA LEU A 369 27.34 2.57 -8.44
C LEU A 369 27.22 3.71 -7.43
N LEU A 370 27.19 4.95 -7.89
CA LEU A 370 27.11 6.11 -6.99
C LEU A 370 25.74 6.24 -6.32
N ASN A 371 24.68 5.78 -6.96
CA ASN A 371 23.35 5.79 -6.36
C ASN A 371 23.20 4.62 -5.37
N PRO A 372 23.06 4.86 -4.05
CA PRO A 372 22.97 3.80 -3.05
C PRO A 372 21.71 2.92 -3.17
N ARG A 373 20.74 3.31 -3.99
CA ARG A 373 19.48 2.57 -4.17
C ARG A 373 19.53 1.53 -5.28
N VAL A 374 20.35 1.75 -6.31
CA VAL A 374 20.43 0.81 -7.44
C VAL A 374 20.86 -0.57 -6.96
N GLU A 375 21.77 -0.63 -5.99
CA GLU A 375 22.22 -1.90 -5.42
C GLU A 375 21.05 -2.67 -4.76
N VAL A 376 20.14 -2.00 -4.06
CA VAL A 376 18.96 -2.62 -3.44
C VAL A 376 17.93 -3.05 -4.47
N GLU A 377 17.68 -2.24 -5.49
CA GLU A 377 16.72 -2.54 -6.55
C GLU A 377 17.23 -3.68 -7.46
N VAL A 378 18.49 -3.59 -7.91
CA VAL A 378 19.12 -4.64 -8.70
C VAL A 378 19.22 -5.95 -7.93
N LEU A 379 19.60 -5.93 -6.65
CA LEU A 379 19.59 -7.14 -5.80
C LEU A 379 18.16 -7.67 -5.56
N THR A 380 17.18 -6.81 -5.48
CA THR A 380 15.77 -7.23 -5.31
C THR A 380 15.23 -7.84 -6.60
N GLU A 381 15.51 -7.26 -7.76
CA GLU A 381 15.18 -7.81 -9.07
C GLU A 381 15.95 -9.11 -9.33
N TYR A 382 17.24 -9.15 -9.03
CA TYR A 382 18.10 -10.33 -9.14
C TYR A 382 17.62 -11.45 -8.21
N ARG A 383 17.24 -11.14 -6.97
CA ARG A 383 16.64 -12.11 -6.03
C ARG A 383 15.29 -12.60 -6.51
N ARG A 384 14.44 -11.74 -7.07
CA ARG A 384 13.17 -12.15 -7.67
C ARG A 384 13.38 -13.07 -8.88
N TRP A 385 14.37 -12.76 -9.71
CA TRP A 385 14.73 -13.56 -10.85
C TRP A 385 15.33 -14.92 -10.43
N PHE A 386 16.28 -14.91 -9.49
CA PHE A 386 16.86 -16.12 -8.89
C PHE A 386 15.84 -16.98 -8.16
N GLN A 387 14.90 -16.38 -7.43
CA GLN A 387 13.82 -17.13 -6.77
C GLN A 387 12.87 -17.77 -7.76
N ARG A 388 12.68 -17.18 -8.93
CA ARG A 388 11.93 -17.82 -10.01
C ARG A 388 12.69 -19.01 -10.63
N GLU A 389 13.99 -18.90 -10.80
CA GLU A 389 14.81 -20.02 -11.33
C GLU A 389 15.00 -21.14 -10.30
N ILE A 390 15.30 -20.83 -9.04
CA ILE A 390 15.45 -21.84 -7.99
C ILE A 390 14.13 -22.58 -7.75
N SER A 391 12.98 -21.91 -7.80
CA SER A 391 11.67 -22.58 -7.68
C SER A 391 11.34 -23.50 -8.86
N THR A 392 12.01 -23.37 -9.99
CA THR A 392 11.89 -24.29 -11.13
C THR A 392 12.87 -25.47 -11.08
N GLU A 393 13.99 -25.32 -10.35
CA GLU A 393 14.97 -26.42 -10.18
C GLU A 393 14.66 -27.33 -8.98
N GLU A 394 13.93 -26.86 -7.98
CA GLU A 394 13.51 -27.66 -6.80
C GLU A 394 12.15 -28.38 -6.99
N GLN A 395 11.51 -28.29 -8.15
CA GLN A 395 10.28 -28.99 -8.51
C GLN A 395 10.53 -30.07 -9.57
#